data_e20bc00cac40809a4242aa2b38481a1b
#
_entry.id   e20bc00cac40809a4242aa2b38481a1b
#
_cell.length_a   1.000
_cell.length_b   1.000
_cell.length_c   1.000
_cell.angle_alpha   90.00
_cell.angle_beta   90.00
_cell.angle_gamma   90.00
#
_symmetry.space_group_name_H-M   'P 1'
#
loop_
_entity.id
_entity.type
_entity.pdbx_description
1 polymer ?
#
loop_
_entity_poly.entity_id
_entity_poly.type
_entity_poly.pdbx_seq_one_letter_code
_entity_poly.pdbx_strand_id
1 'polypeptide(L)'
;LLSYVSQMKYRPKPKIKTGLIFFHGKETRDDKKLIGTLFPQPLVQDKAGILSNLDEVLGNKFSLVCYIKNHETYISLERYLNNFSKTCKVVIVLNQSCMIFPSRHKVVRDFNNLLEKMETRVPENSVLLLRPDKLVSAIYKKNNLHYLSNLLNNNEIFSF
;
A
#
# COMPACT_ATOMS: atom_id res chain seq x y z
N LEU A 1 18.27 -23.31 -23.48
CA LEU A 1 18.43 -22.60 -22.20
C LEU A 1 18.00 -21.14 -22.31
N LEU A 2 18.45 -20.44 -23.36
CA LEU A 2 18.08 -19.04 -23.61
C LEU A 2 16.59 -18.86 -23.89
N SER A 3 15.93 -19.79 -24.58
CA SER A 3 14.48 -19.75 -24.82
C SER A 3 13.69 -19.96 -23.53
N TYR A 4 14.18 -20.81 -22.63
CA TYR A 4 13.57 -21.05 -21.32
C TYR A 4 13.64 -19.78 -20.42
N VAL A 5 14.83 -19.16 -20.38
CA VAL A 5 15.03 -17.91 -19.60
C VAL A 5 14.17 -16.76 -20.16
N SER A 6 14.07 -16.64 -21.49
CA SER A 6 13.23 -15.61 -22.11
C SER A 6 11.75 -15.85 -21.84
N GLN A 7 11.28 -17.10 -21.83
CA GLN A 7 9.90 -17.43 -21.47
C GLN A 7 9.58 -17.10 -20.01
N MET A 8 10.53 -17.28 -19.09
CA MET A 8 10.37 -16.89 -17.69
C MET A 8 10.21 -15.38 -17.53
N LYS A 9 10.87 -14.61 -18.37
CA LYS A 9 10.79 -13.14 -18.36
C LYS A 9 9.38 -12.61 -18.70
N TYR A 10 8.61 -13.36 -19.45
CA TYR A 10 7.25 -12.98 -19.90
C TYR A 10 6.13 -13.67 -19.14
N ARG A 11 6.43 -14.41 -18.07
CA ARG A 11 5.38 -15.00 -17.25
C ARG A 11 4.55 -13.88 -16.59
N PRO A 12 3.22 -13.92 -16.74
CA PRO A 12 2.37 -12.97 -16.03
C PRO A 12 2.60 -13.10 -14.52
N LYS A 13 2.63 -11.96 -13.83
CA LYS A 13 2.76 -11.94 -12.37
C LYS A 13 1.61 -12.73 -11.76
N PRO A 14 1.85 -13.61 -10.77
CA PRO A 14 0.79 -14.34 -10.13
C PRO A 14 -0.23 -13.36 -9.51
N LYS A 15 -1.50 -13.66 -9.72
CA LYS A 15 -2.60 -12.89 -9.16
C LYS A 15 -3.54 -13.82 -8.41
N ILE A 16 -3.77 -13.51 -7.13
CA ILE A 16 -4.72 -14.24 -6.29
C ILE A 16 -6.08 -13.57 -6.39
N LYS A 17 -7.12 -14.37 -6.61
CA LYS A 17 -8.52 -13.89 -6.74
C LYS A 17 -9.37 -14.13 -5.49
N THR A 18 -8.88 -14.94 -4.54
CA THR A 18 -9.58 -15.34 -3.32
C THR A 18 -8.61 -15.33 -2.14
N GLY A 19 -9.12 -15.53 -0.93
CA GLY A 19 -8.27 -15.64 0.25
C GLY A 19 -7.87 -14.29 0.85
N LEU A 20 -8.79 -13.65 1.56
CA LEU A 20 -8.59 -12.37 2.23
C LEU A 20 -8.34 -11.21 1.25
N ILE A 21 -9.06 -11.24 0.15
CA ILE A 21 -9.17 -10.14 -0.81
C ILE A 21 -10.57 -9.56 -0.68
N PHE A 22 -10.65 -8.25 -0.58
CA PHE A 22 -11.89 -7.55 -0.28
C PHE A 22 -12.21 -6.51 -1.36
N PHE A 23 -13.43 -6.60 -1.90
CA PHE A 23 -13.95 -5.62 -2.85
C PHE A 23 -15.13 -4.88 -2.21
N HIS A 24 -15.20 -3.58 -2.43
CA HIS A 24 -16.33 -2.74 -1.98
C HIS A 24 -17.27 -2.34 -3.12
N GLY A 25 -16.95 -2.70 -4.36
CA GLY A 25 -17.78 -2.45 -5.53
C GLY A 25 -17.56 -1.11 -6.22
N LYS A 26 -16.63 -0.29 -5.73
CA LYS A 26 -16.30 1.02 -6.31
C LYS A 26 -14.86 1.09 -6.85
N GLU A 27 -14.20 -0.06 -6.96
CA GLU A 27 -12.85 -0.13 -7.53
C GLU A 27 -12.85 0.28 -8.99
N THR A 28 -11.83 1.04 -9.38
CA THR A 28 -11.56 1.35 -10.78
C THR A 28 -10.99 0.12 -11.49
N ARG A 29 -10.91 0.19 -12.82
CA ARG A 29 -10.26 -0.87 -13.61
C ARG A 29 -8.79 -1.06 -13.19
N ASP A 30 -8.08 0.03 -12.91
CA ASP A 30 -6.68 -0.02 -12.52
C ASP A 30 -6.52 -0.58 -11.08
N ASP A 31 -7.41 -0.23 -10.17
CA ASP A 31 -7.46 -0.83 -8.84
C ASP A 31 -7.60 -2.36 -8.92
N LYS A 32 -8.51 -2.84 -9.77
CA LYS A 32 -8.73 -4.28 -9.96
C LYS A 32 -7.52 -5.00 -10.54
N LYS A 33 -6.69 -4.33 -11.31
CA LYS A 33 -5.44 -4.91 -11.82
C LYS A 33 -4.41 -5.09 -10.71
N LEU A 34 -4.39 -4.22 -9.74
CA LEU A 34 -3.43 -4.24 -8.65
C LEU A 34 -3.86 -5.16 -7.51
N ILE A 35 -5.15 -5.24 -7.20
CA ILE A 35 -5.69 -6.12 -6.14
C ILE A 35 -5.36 -7.59 -6.46
N GLY A 36 -4.83 -8.30 -5.46
CA GLY A 36 -4.40 -9.70 -5.59
C GLY A 36 -2.98 -9.88 -6.13
N THR A 37 -2.27 -8.80 -6.44
CA THR A 37 -0.88 -8.83 -6.87
C THR A 37 0.06 -8.44 -5.73
N LEU A 38 1.33 -8.83 -5.85
CA LEU A 38 2.36 -8.43 -4.89
C LEU A 38 2.57 -6.91 -4.96
N PHE A 39 2.50 -6.25 -3.80
CA PHE A 39 2.78 -4.82 -3.71
C PHE A 39 4.27 -4.58 -4.00
N PRO A 40 4.60 -3.55 -4.79
CA PRO A 40 6.00 -3.21 -5.05
C PRO A 40 6.77 -2.95 -3.77
N GLN A 41 8.04 -3.34 -3.76
CA GLN A 41 8.92 -3.16 -2.61
C GLN A 41 10.01 -2.14 -2.92
N PRO A 42 9.67 -0.84 -2.90
CA PRO A 42 10.66 0.20 -3.14
C PRO A 42 11.67 0.27 -2.01
N LEU A 43 12.86 0.76 -2.34
CA LEU A 43 13.79 1.28 -1.35
C LEU A 43 13.20 2.57 -0.79
N VAL A 44 13.05 2.66 0.52
CA VAL A 44 12.44 3.81 1.18
C VAL A 44 13.42 4.49 2.12
N GLN A 45 13.26 5.80 2.30
CA GLN A 45 14.08 6.62 3.16
C GLN A 45 13.23 7.21 4.29
N ASP A 46 13.68 7.08 5.52
CA ASP A 46 13.04 7.70 6.68
C ASP A 46 13.50 9.15 6.89
N LYS A 47 12.95 9.81 7.92
CA LYS A 47 13.30 11.19 8.27
C LYS A 47 14.76 11.39 8.68
N ALA A 48 15.44 10.34 9.12
CA ALA A 48 16.86 10.38 9.48
C ALA A 48 17.77 10.11 8.27
N GLY A 49 17.20 9.90 7.09
CA GLY A 49 17.94 9.58 5.86
C GLY A 49 18.32 8.11 5.75
N ILE A 50 17.84 7.25 6.63
CA ILE A 50 18.16 5.81 6.62
C ILE A 50 17.35 5.12 5.54
N LEU A 51 18.04 4.34 4.70
CA LEU A 51 17.43 3.54 3.65
C LEU A 51 17.10 2.15 4.15
N SER A 52 15.93 1.64 3.77
CA SER A 52 15.50 0.27 4.03
C SER A 52 14.53 -0.20 2.95
N ASN A 53 14.27 -1.50 2.89
CA ASN A 53 13.21 -2.02 2.05
C ASN A 53 11.84 -1.77 2.70
N LEU A 54 10.83 -1.48 1.89
CA LEU A 54 9.48 -1.25 2.41
C LEU A 54 8.96 -2.46 3.22
N ASP A 55 9.32 -3.67 2.82
CA ASP A 55 9.02 -4.91 3.54
C ASP A 55 9.39 -4.86 5.03
N GLU A 56 10.59 -4.37 5.31
CA GLU A 56 11.10 -4.26 6.68
C GLU A 56 10.27 -3.27 7.51
N VAL A 57 9.81 -2.21 6.87
CA VAL A 57 8.96 -1.19 7.50
C VAL A 57 7.56 -1.73 7.79
N LEU A 58 7.00 -2.52 6.86
CA LEU A 58 5.65 -3.07 6.98
C LEU A 58 5.52 -4.18 8.03
N GLY A 59 6.56 -5.01 8.18
CA GLY A 59 6.53 -6.15 9.12
C GLY A 59 5.71 -7.33 8.59
N ASN A 60 5.27 -8.20 9.50
CA ASN A 60 4.71 -9.52 9.18
C ASN A 60 3.20 -9.65 9.43
N LYS A 61 2.50 -8.54 9.60
CA LYS A 61 1.06 -8.53 9.82
C LYS A 61 0.34 -7.76 8.70
N PHE A 62 -0.99 -7.78 8.71
CA PHE A 62 -1.76 -6.88 7.87
C PHE A 62 -1.34 -5.43 8.14
N SER A 63 -1.21 -4.66 7.10
CA SER A 63 -0.81 -3.25 7.17
C SER A 63 -1.57 -2.41 6.17
N LEU A 64 -1.67 -1.12 6.47
CA LEU A 64 -2.21 -0.12 5.57
C LEU A 64 -1.06 0.73 5.03
N VAL A 65 -0.98 0.83 3.72
CA VAL A 65 -0.07 1.74 3.02
C VAL A 65 -0.88 2.89 2.45
N CYS A 66 -0.50 4.11 2.80
CA CYS A 66 -1.07 5.31 2.23
C CYS A 66 -0.01 5.98 1.34
N TYR A 67 -0.22 5.95 0.02
CA TYR A 67 0.69 6.58 -0.94
C TYR A 67 0.25 8.02 -1.22
N ILE A 68 1.10 8.98 -0.90
CA ILE A 68 0.76 10.41 -0.85
C ILE A 68 1.79 11.22 -1.64
N LYS A 69 1.30 12.15 -2.45
CA LYS A 69 2.13 13.12 -3.19
C LYS A 69 2.30 14.47 -2.50
N ASN A 70 1.40 14.86 -1.63
CA ASN A 70 1.47 16.15 -0.96
C ASN A 70 0.91 16.10 0.45
N HIS A 71 1.37 17.03 1.28
CA HIS A 71 1.01 17.11 2.68
C HIS A 71 -0.47 17.45 2.91
N GLU A 72 -1.09 18.24 2.04
CA GLU A 72 -2.51 18.60 2.15
C GLU A 72 -3.41 17.37 2.10
N THR A 73 -3.09 16.44 1.20
CA THR A 73 -3.83 15.17 1.13
C THR A 73 -3.68 14.37 2.41
N TYR A 74 -2.47 14.31 2.98
CA TYR A 74 -2.26 13.66 4.27
C TYR A 74 -3.16 14.25 5.36
N ILE A 75 -3.18 15.58 5.49
CA ILE A 75 -4.02 16.27 6.49
C ILE A 75 -5.48 15.86 6.32
N SER A 76 -5.97 15.77 5.10
CA SER A 76 -7.35 15.37 4.82
C SER A 76 -7.69 13.93 5.21
N LEU A 77 -6.68 13.06 5.30
CA LEU A 77 -6.82 11.64 5.64
C LEU A 77 -6.45 11.34 7.11
N GLU A 78 -5.74 12.23 7.77
CA GLU A 78 -5.12 11.98 9.08
C GLU A 78 -6.11 11.44 10.11
N ARG A 79 -7.30 11.99 10.17
CA ARG A 79 -8.34 11.57 11.11
C ARG A 79 -8.71 10.09 10.91
N TYR A 80 -8.86 9.67 9.66
CA TYR A 80 -9.16 8.28 9.32
C TYR A 80 -7.98 7.36 9.65
N LEU A 81 -6.77 7.76 9.29
CA LEU A 81 -5.55 7.00 9.54
C LEU A 81 -5.32 6.81 11.05
N ASN A 82 -5.62 7.81 11.86
CA ASN A 82 -5.53 7.73 13.32
C ASN A 82 -6.50 6.67 13.89
N ASN A 83 -7.69 6.55 13.33
CA ASN A 83 -8.63 5.51 13.71
C ASN A 83 -8.15 4.12 13.25
N PHE A 84 -7.69 4.00 12.02
CA PHE A 84 -7.22 2.72 11.48
C PHE A 84 -5.99 2.19 12.22
N SER A 85 -5.11 3.07 12.70
CA SER A 85 -3.91 2.69 13.44
C SER A 85 -4.18 1.99 14.78
N LYS A 86 -5.39 2.07 15.29
CA LYS A 86 -5.83 1.34 16.48
C LYS A 86 -5.98 -0.17 16.22
N THR A 87 -6.20 -0.55 14.99
CA THR A 87 -6.47 -1.94 14.59
C THR A 87 -5.38 -2.51 13.70
N CYS A 88 -4.74 -1.69 12.88
CA CYS A 88 -3.81 -2.11 11.85
C CYS A 88 -2.62 -1.15 11.77
N LYS A 89 -1.43 -1.66 11.46
CA LYS A 89 -0.26 -0.81 11.25
C LYS A 89 -0.49 0.10 10.04
N VAL A 90 -0.21 1.39 10.20
CA VAL A 90 -0.31 2.39 9.14
C VAL A 90 1.08 2.88 8.77
N VAL A 91 1.44 2.79 7.50
CA VAL A 91 2.68 3.33 6.95
C VAL A 91 2.33 4.32 5.84
N ILE A 92 2.86 5.52 5.94
CA ILE A 92 2.70 6.56 4.93
C ILE A 92 3.93 6.51 4.03
N VAL A 93 3.70 6.27 2.75
CA VAL A 93 4.75 6.28 1.73
C VAL A 93 4.56 7.55 0.88
N LEU A 94 5.57 8.41 0.94
CA LEU A 94 5.55 9.67 0.20
C LEU A 94 6.18 9.49 -1.18
N ASN A 95 5.62 10.17 -2.17
CA ASN A 95 6.27 10.33 -3.46
C ASN A 95 7.67 10.94 -3.27
N GLN A 96 8.59 10.59 -4.16
CA GLN A 96 9.97 11.08 -4.12
C GLN A 96 10.08 12.61 -4.03
N SER A 97 9.16 13.34 -4.65
CA SER A 97 9.16 14.81 -4.65
C SER A 97 8.58 15.41 -3.36
N CYS A 98 7.94 14.63 -2.51
CA CYS A 98 7.33 15.11 -1.28
C CYS A 98 8.36 15.14 -0.15
N MET A 99 8.38 16.21 0.63
CA MET A 99 9.22 16.31 1.82
C MET A 99 8.61 15.53 2.98
N ILE A 100 9.47 14.82 3.73
CA ILE A 100 9.03 14.09 4.92
C ILE A 100 8.57 15.09 5.99
N PHE A 101 7.38 14.86 6.53
CA PHE A 101 6.75 15.69 7.54
C PHE A 101 6.56 14.93 8.85
N PRO A 102 6.44 15.64 10.00
CA PRO A 102 6.14 15.00 11.28
C PRO A 102 4.76 14.33 11.26
N SER A 103 4.69 13.12 11.80
CA SER A 103 3.44 12.36 11.94
C SER A 103 3.57 11.37 13.09
N ARG A 104 2.44 10.97 13.68
CA ARG A 104 2.39 9.86 14.62
C ARG A 104 2.55 8.50 13.95
N HIS A 105 2.34 8.43 12.65
CA HIS A 105 2.54 7.22 11.85
C HIS A 105 3.97 7.15 11.32
N LYS A 106 4.39 5.96 10.93
CA LYS A 106 5.65 5.79 10.21
C LYS A 106 5.54 6.44 8.84
N VAL A 107 6.40 7.40 8.56
CA VAL A 107 6.48 8.11 7.28
C VAL A 107 7.80 7.78 6.64
N VAL A 108 7.74 7.31 5.40
CA VAL A 108 8.92 7.03 4.57
C VAL A 108 8.69 7.60 3.17
N ARG A 109 9.77 7.82 2.45
CA ARG A 109 9.74 8.35 1.08
C ARG A 109 10.21 7.28 0.10
N ASP A 110 9.54 7.12 -1.02
CA ASP A 110 9.94 6.26 -2.13
C ASP A 110 11.22 6.81 -2.76
N PHE A 111 12.37 6.25 -2.37
CA PHE A 111 13.67 6.81 -2.72
C PHE A 111 13.96 6.80 -4.23
N ASN A 112 13.60 5.72 -4.92
CA ASN A 112 13.85 5.55 -6.34
C ASN A 112 12.66 5.89 -7.23
N ASN A 113 11.58 6.42 -6.66
CA ASN A 113 10.35 6.72 -7.37
C ASN A 113 9.74 5.49 -8.09
N LEU A 114 9.89 4.32 -7.47
CA LEU A 114 9.47 3.05 -8.05
C LEU A 114 7.96 2.98 -8.24
N LEU A 115 7.19 3.47 -7.27
CA LEU A 115 5.73 3.39 -7.29
C LEU A 115 5.11 4.18 -8.44
N GLU A 116 5.75 5.26 -8.86
CA GLU A 116 5.30 6.06 -10.00
C GLU A 116 5.73 5.50 -11.35
N LYS A 117 6.87 4.81 -11.38
CA LYS A 117 7.45 4.26 -12.62
C LYS A 117 6.84 2.94 -13.07
N MET A 118 6.03 2.30 -12.23
CA MET A 118 5.49 0.97 -12.54
C MET A 118 4.45 1.02 -13.65
N GLU A 119 4.37 -0.07 -14.41
CA GLU A 119 3.37 -0.26 -15.47
C GLU A 119 1.94 -0.20 -14.90
N THR A 120 1.68 -0.87 -13.79
CA THR A 120 0.47 -0.68 -13.01
C THR A 120 0.79 0.26 -11.86
N ARG A 121 0.45 1.51 -12.01
CA ARG A 121 0.74 2.54 -10.99
C ARG A 121 -0.04 2.28 -9.71
N VAL A 122 0.66 2.41 -8.60
CA VAL A 122 -0.01 2.50 -7.31
C VAL A 122 -0.82 3.82 -7.29
N PRO A 123 -2.13 3.77 -7.04
CA PRO A 123 -2.93 4.98 -7.05
C PRO A 123 -2.52 5.91 -5.91
N GLU A 124 -2.30 7.16 -6.26
CA GLU A 124 -2.01 8.22 -5.29
C GLU A 124 -3.23 8.54 -4.44
N ASN A 125 -2.96 9.05 -3.24
CA ASN A 125 -4.01 9.51 -2.33
C ASN A 125 -5.01 8.39 -2.01
N SER A 126 -4.50 7.16 -1.97
CA SER A 126 -5.26 5.96 -1.66
C SER A 126 -4.70 5.26 -0.43
N VAL A 127 -5.53 4.46 0.19
CA VAL A 127 -5.15 3.57 1.28
C VAL A 127 -5.26 2.15 0.79
N LEU A 128 -4.16 1.42 0.81
CA LEU A 128 -4.08 0.04 0.39
C LEU A 128 -3.95 -0.87 1.60
N LEU A 129 -4.79 -1.90 1.66
CA LEU A 129 -4.67 -2.95 2.66
C LEU A 129 -3.75 -4.04 2.11
N LEU A 130 -2.65 -4.32 2.81
CA LEU A 130 -1.70 -5.36 2.45
C LEU A 130 -1.79 -6.53 3.42
N ARG A 131 -1.76 -7.73 2.88
CA ARG A 131 -1.65 -8.98 3.63
C ARG A 131 -0.23 -9.13 4.20
N PRO A 132 -0.01 -10.03 5.18
CA PRO A 132 1.33 -10.33 5.69
C PRO A 132 2.34 -10.72 4.62
N ASP A 133 1.90 -11.39 3.55
CA ASP A 133 2.69 -11.77 2.38
C ASP A 133 2.87 -10.65 1.34
N LYS A 134 2.42 -9.43 1.68
CA LYS A 134 2.51 -8.21 0.87
C LYS A 134 1.65 -8.21 -0.39
N LEU A 135 0.69 -9.12 -0.51
CA LEU A 135 -0.31 -9.03 -1.56
C LEU A 135 -1.31 -7.91 -1.25
N VAL A 136 -1.72 -7.19 -2.28
CA VAL A 136 -2.73 -6.14 -2.17
C VAL A 136 -4.09 -6.79 -1.95
N SER A 137 -4.64 -6.58 -0.76
CA SER A 137 -5.92 -7.16 -0.33
C SER A 137 -7.11 -6.29 -0.73
N ALA A 138 -6.95 -4.98 -0.68
CA ALA A 138 -7.98 -4.01 -1.04
C ALA A 138 -7.37 -2.63 -1.29
N ILE A 139 -8.11 -1.78 -2.00
CA ILE A 139 -7.73 -0.39 -2.28
C ILE A 139 -8.93 0.52 -2.00
N TYR A 140 -8.67 1.60 -1.27
CA TYR A 140 -9.68 2.58 -0.88
C TYR A 140 -9.24 3.99 -1.24
N LYS A 141 -10.18 4.79 -1.74
CA LYS A 141 -10.03 6.23 -1.90
C LYS A 141 -10.68 6.94 -0.71
N LYS A 142 -10.45 8.22 -0.56
CA LYS A 142 -11.05 9.02 0.53
C LYS A 142 -12.56 8.82 0.66
N ASN A 143 -13.28 8.78 -0.47
CA ASN A 143 -14.74 8.62 -0.49
C ASN A 143 -15.21 7.21 -0.08
N ASN A 144 -14.31 6.23 -0.05
CA ASN A 144 -14.62 4.83 0.20
C ASN A 144 -14.07 4.33 1.55
N LEU A 145 -13.47 5.21 2.36
CA LEU A 145 -12.83 4.82 3.62
C LEU A 145 -13.81 4.26 4.66
N HIS A 146 -15.09 4.56 4.57
CA HIS A 146 -16.10 3.95 5.43
C HIS A 146 -16.19 2.43 5.22
N TYR A 147 -15.95 1.92 4.02
CA TYR A 147 -15.88 0.48 3.77
C TYR A 147 -14.69 -0.16 4.49
N LEU A 148 -13.55 0.53 4.51
CA LEU A 148 -12.37 0.08 5.26
C LEU A 148 -12.66 0.07 6.78
N SER A 149 -13.28 1.12 7.29
CA SER A 149 -13.68 1.18 8.70
C SER A 149 -14.55 -0.02 9.09
N ASN A 150 -15.55 -0.34 8.28
CA ASN A 150 -16.43 -1.49 8.51
C ASN A 150 -15.66 -2.81 8.46
N LEU A 151 -14.75 -2.95 7.49
CA LEU A 151 -13.93 -4.16 7.36
C LEU A 151 -13.06 -4.38 8.60
N LEU A 152 -12.35 -3.36 9.05
CA LEU A 152 -11.44 -3.45 10.20
C LEU A 152 -12.20 -3.69 11.52
N ASN A 153 -13.37 -3.09 11.68
CA ASN A 153 -14.18 -3.23 12.89
C ASN A 153 -14.84 -4.62 13.02
N ASN A 154 -15.10 -5.27 11.90
CA ASN A 154 -15.87 -6.53 11.86
C ASN A 154 -15.01 -7.79 11.74
N ASN A 155 -13.67 -7.66 11.68
CA ASN A 155 -12.79 -8.79 11.47
C ASN A 155 -11.60 -8.75 12.46
N GLU A 156 -11.51 -9.77 13.30
CA GLU A 156 -10.42 -9.91 14.29
C GLU A 156 -9.05 -10.20 13.67
N ILE A 157 -9.00 -10.66 12.42
CA ILE A 157 -7.76 -11.00 11.71
C ILE A 157 -6.80 -9.82 11.54
N PHE A 158 -7.31 -8.58 11.65
CA PHE A 158 -6.52 -7.36 11.55
C PHE A 158 -5.93 -6.91 12.89
N SER A 159 -6.35 -7.50 14.00
CA SER A 159 -5.85 -7.16 15.34
C SER A 159 -4.36 -7.45 15.47
N PHE A 160 -3.67 -6.59 16.17
CA PHE A 160 -2.24 -6.76 16.46
C PHE A 160 -1.97 -7.95 17.37
#